data_9abec981a08c73c7d64b629898aba947
#
_entry.id   9abec981a08c73c7d64b629898aba947
#
_cell.length_a   1.000
_cell.length_b   1.000
_cell.length_c   1.000
_cell.angle_alpha   90.00
_cell.angle_beta   90.00
_cell.angle_gamma   90.00
#
_symmetry.space_group_name_H-M   'P 1'
#
loop_
_entity.id
_entity.type
_entity.pdbx_description
1 polymer ?
#
loop_
_entity_poly.entity_id
_entity_poly.type
_entity_poly.pdbx_seq_one_letter_code
_entity_poly.pdbx_strand_id
1 'polypeptide(L)'
;DPAYVRADADINHAIENLADGALFNSGQSCCGIERIYVDKKIYKEFIDGFKSITENYNLNDPSKSDTNLGPVVRQSAADFIRTQMKEAESEGAKRLIEESKFTISKEDNCYVCPQVMVDVNHHMRFMMEETFGPAVGIMPVNDEEEAKNLMNDSPYGLTASVWTKDTEFAKDFGKSIETGTFFMNRCDYLD
;
A
#
# COMPACT_ATOMS: atom_id res chain seq x y z
N ASP A 1 -4.82 4.84 3.90
CA ASP A 1 -5.38 3.98 4.95
C ASP A 1 -4.41 2.84 5.29
N PRO A 2 -4.36 2.39 6.57
CA PRO A 2 -3.43 1.36 7.02
C PRO A 2 -4.03 -0.06 6.97
N ALA A 3 -3.14 -1.06 6.80
CA ALA A 3 -3.47 -2.47 6.98
C ALA A 3 -2.46 -3.16 7.89
N TYR A 4 -2.90 -4.08 8.75
CA TYR A 4 -2.05 -4.96 9.53
C TYR A 4 -2.21 -6.42 9.12
N VAL A 5 -1.12 -7.07 8.76
CA VAL A 5 -1.08 -8.50 8.39
C VAL A 5 -0.39 -9.28 9.52
N ARG A 6 -1.19 -10.03 10.29
CA ARG A 6 -0.74 -10.83 11.42
C ARG A 6 -0.16 -12.17 10.95
N ALA A 7 0.70 -12.78 11.74
CA ALA A 7 1.41 -14.02 11.40
C ALA A 7 0.49 -15.22 11.07
N ASP A 8 -0.76 -15.22 11.55
CA ASP A 8 -1.75 -16.28 11.30
C ASP A 8 -2.67 -16.00 10.10
N ALA A 9 -2.45 -14.89 9.37
CA ALA A 9 -3.23 -14.53 8.20
C ALA A 9 -3.16 -15.61 7.09
N ASP A 10 -4.19 -15.65 6.24
CA ASP A 10 -4.05 -16.26 4.92
C ASP A 10 -3.21 -15.31 4.06
N ILE A 11 -1.92 -15.62 3.95
CA ILE A 11 -0.96 -14.70 3.35
C ILE A 11 -1.23 -14.43 1.87
N ASN A 12 -1.66 -15.45 1.12
CA ASN A 12 -1.96 -15.28 -0.30
C ASN A 12 -3.19 -14.39 -0.50
N HIS A 13 -4.25 -14.64 0.27
CA HIS A 13 -5.45 -13.81 0.26
C HIS A 13 -5.13 -12.36 0.66
N ALA A 14 -4.30 -12.16 1.69
CA ALA A 14 -3.88 -10.83 2.10
C ALA A 14 -3.06 -10.10 1.01
N ILE A 15 -2.12 -10.79 0.38
CA ILE A 15 -1.29 -10.22 -0.69
C ILE A 15 -2.15 -9.79 -1.89
N GLU A 16 -3.03 -10.68 -2.38
CA GLU A 16 -3.89 -10.38 -3.53
C GLU A 16 -4.80 -9.16 -3.29
N ASN A 17 -5.49 -9.16 -2.17
CA ASN A 17 -6.45 -8.09 -1.87
C ASN A 17 -5.76 -6.76 -1.48
N LEU A 18 -4.64 -6.81 -0.77
CA LEU A 18 -3.92 -5.58 -0.41
C LEU A 18 -3.18 -4.98 -1.61
N ALA A 19 -2.71 -5.79 -2.56
CA ALA A 19 -2.16 -5.28 -3.81
C ALA A 19 -3.24 -4.58 -4.63
N ASP A 20 -4.42 -5.19 -4.74
CA ASP A 20 -5.56 -4.56 -5.40
C ASP A 20 -6.01 -3.29 -4.66
N GLY A 21 -6.14 -3.35 -3.33
CA GLY A 21 -6.50 -2.18 -2.51
C GLY A 21 -5.51 -1.02 -2.57
N ALA A 22 -4.23 -1.29 -2.83
CA ALA A 22 -3.21 -0.26 -3.00
C ALA A 22 -3.13 0.29 -4.43
N LEU A 23 -3.45 -0.53 -5.43
CA LEU A 23 -3.21 -0.19 -6.84
C LEU A 23 -4.50 0.06 -7.64
N PHE A 24 -5.69 -0.26 -7.09
CA PHE A 24 -6.97 0.04 -7.73
C PHE A 24 -7.04 1.50 -8.16
N ASN A 25 -7.52 1.75 -9.39
CA ASN A 25 -7.57 3.08 -9.98
C ASN A 25 -6.24 3.85 -9.90
N SER A 26 -5.11 3.13 -10.00
CA SER A 26 -3.75 3.69 -9.83
C SER A 26 -3.53 4.33 -8.46
N GLY A 27 -4.11 3.76 -7.41
CA GLY A 27 -4.03 4.26 -6.03
C GLY A 27 -4.83 5.54 -5.77
N GLN A 28 -5.66 5.97 -6.71
CA GLN A 28 -6.47 7.19 -6.60
C GLN A 28 -7.83 6.86 -5.97
N SER A 29 -7.80 6.47 -4.71
CA SER A 29 -8.97 6.19 -3.87
C SER A 29 -8.75 6.71 -2.46
N CYS A 30 -9.75 7.36 -1.88
CA CYS A 30 -9.70 7.83 -0.49
C CYS A 30 -9.61 6.65 0.52
N CYS A 31 -10.04 5.45 0.13
CA CYS A 31 -9.90 4.21 0.91
C CYS A 31 -8.70 3.37 0.45
N GLY A 32 -7.83 3.91 -0.41
CA GLY A 32 -6.64 3.22 -0.91
C GLY A 32 -5.68 2.83 0.21
N ILE A 33 -5.11 1.64 0.10
CA ILE A 33 -4.13 1.16 1.09
C ILE A 33 -2.76 1.75 0.75
N GLU A 34 -2.26 2.64 1.60
CA GLU A 34 -0.96 3.30 1.40
C GLU A 34 0.12 2.82 2.35
N ARG A 35 -0.28 2.18 3.49
CA ARG A 35 0.63 1.70 4.53
C ARG A 35 0.24 0.30 4.97
N ILE A 36 1.19 -0.64 4.88
CA ILE A 36 0.98 -2.03 5.30
C ILE A 36 2.01 -2.38 6.38
N TYR A 37 1.51 -2.86 7.51
CA TYR A 37 2.32 -3.37 8.63
C TYR A 37 2.22 -4.88 8.66
N VAL A 38 3.36 -5.58 8.62
CA VAL A 38 3.38 -7.04 8.48
C VAL A 38 4.17 -7.65 9.64
N ASP A 39 3.60 -8.66 10.32
CA ASP A 39 4.34 -9.40 11.34
C ASP A 39 5.67 -9.91 10.75
N LYS A 40 6.77 -9.61 11.44
CA LYS A 40 8.13 -9.93 10.98
C LYS A 40 8.36 -11.41 10.63
N LYS A 41 7.56 -12.32 11.19
CA LYS A 41 7.67 -13.76 10.91
C LYS A 41 7.29 -14.12 9.49
N ILE A 42 6.39 -13.35 8.87
CA ILE A 42 5.89 -13.57 7.51
C ILE A 42 6.29 -12.44 6.55
N TYR A 43 7.01 -11.42 7.03
CA TYR A 43 7.36 -10.22 6.28
C TYR A 43 8.03 -10.51 4.94
N LYS A 44 9.05 -11.40 4.96
CA LYS A 44 9.78 -11.71 3.72
C LYS A 44 8.88 -12.38 2.67
N GLU A 45 8.09 -13.37 3.09
CA GLU A 45 7.15 -14.05 2.20
C GLU A 45 6.09 -13.09 1.63
N PHE A 46 5.57 -12.20 2.49
CA PHE A 46 4.62 -11.17 2.08
C PHE A 46 5.21 -10.22 1.03
N ILE A 47 6.42 -9.69 1.27
CA ILE A 47 7.10 -8.78 0.33
C ILE A 47 7.37 -9.47 -1.01
N ASP A 48 7.88 -10.69 -1.00
CA ASP A 48 8.19 -11.43 -2.23
C ASP A 48 6.91 -11.65 -3.07
N GLY A 49 5.80 -12.03 -2.43
CA GLY A 49 4.51 -12.21 -3.08
C GLY A 49 3.90 -10.90 -3.58
N PHE A 50 3.91 -9.86 -2.75
CA PHE A 50 3.38 -8.54 -3.11
C PHE A 50 4.14 -7.91 -4.30
N LYS A 51 5.47 -8.01 -4.29
CA LYS A 51 6.33 -7.62 -5.41
C LYS A 51 5.93 -8.37 -6.68
N SER A 52 5.80 -9.70 -6.59
CA SER A 52 5.44 -10.54 -7.75
C SER A 52 4.10 -10.14 -8.37
N ILE A 53 3.08 -9.88 -7.56
CA ILE A 53 1.77 -9.42 -8.06
C ILE A 53 1.91 -8.03 -8.70
N THR A 54 2.58 -7.10 -8.04
CA THR A 54 2.77 -5.73 -8.55
C THR A 54 3.48 -5.72 -9.91
N GLU A 55 4.48 -6.57 -10.11
CA GLU A 55 5.21 -6.71 -11.38
C GLU A 55 4.36 -7.23 -12.54
N ASN A 56 3.23 -7.87 -12.26
CA ASN A 56 2.31 -8.40 -13.25
C ASN A 56 1.20 -7.40 -13.68
N TYR A 57 1.13 -6.23 -13.07
CA TYR A 57 0.21 -5.19 -13.53
C TYR A 57 0.60 -4.69 -14.93
N ASN A 58 -0.40 -4.40 -15.74
CA ASN A 58 -0.22 -3.82 -17.07
C ASN A 58 -0.57 -2.32 -17.03
N LEU A 59 0.44 -1.48 -16.89
CA LEU A 59 0.31 -0.03 -16.93
C LEU A 59 0.24 0.43 -18.39
N ASN A 60 -0.94 0.85 -18.84
CA ASN A 60 -1.15 1.21 -20.24
C ASN A 60 -2.33 2.20 -20.41
N ASP A 61 -2.65 2.49 -21.69
CA ASP A 61 -3.81 3.27 -22.10
C ASP A 61 -5.11 2.59 -21.62
N PRO A 62 -5.98 3.28 -20.86
CA PRO A 62 -7.23 2.73 -20.34
C PRO A 62 -8.23 2.27 -21.40
N SER A 63 -8.07 2.70 -22.67
CA SER A 63 -8.91 2.23 -23.76
C SER A 63 -8.61 0.80 -24.22
N LYS A 64 -7.48 0.23 -23.79
CA LYS A 64 -7.10 -1.14 -24.12
C LYS A 64 -7.66 -2.12 -23.10
N SER A 65 -8.20 -3.24 -23.57
CA SER A 65 -8.92 -4.22 -22.73
C SER A 65 -8.05 -4.99 -21.75
N ASP A 66 -6.74 -5.02 -21.98
CA ASP A 66 -5.74 -5.70 -21.11
C ASP A 66 -5.10 -4.77 -20.08
N THR A 67 -5.43 -3.48 -20.08
CA THR A 67 -4.94 -2.51 -19.09
C THR A 67 -5.66 -2.71 -17.76
N ASN A 68 -4.89 -2.87 -16.70
CA ASN A 68 -5.40 -2.91 -15.32
C ASN A 68 -4.81 -1.81 -14.42
N LEU A 69 -3.86 -1.04 -14.93
CA LEU A 69 -3.34 0.15 -14.27
C LEU A 69 -3.25 1.31 -15.29
N GLY A 70 -3.93 2.41 -15.04
CA GLY A 70 -3.98 3.58 -15.91
C GLY A 70 -3.09 4.72 -15.44
N PRO A 71 -3.19 5.91 -16.07
CA PRO A 71 -2.48 7.10 -15.62
C PRO A 71 -3.14 7.71 -14.39
N VAL A 72 -2.38 8.50 -13.63
CA VAL A 72 -2.96 9.40 -12.62
C VAL A 72 -3.59 10.63 -13.30
N VAL A 73 -4.44 11.34 -12.56
CA VAL A 73 -5.36 12.36 -13.10
C VAL A 73 -4.67 13.52 -13.82
N ARG A 74 -3.43 13.86 -13.46
CA ARG A 74 -2.69 15.01 -14.04
C ARG A 74 -1.19 14.92 -13.77
N GLN A 75 -0.39 15.65 -14.55
CA GLN A 75 1.06 15.70 -14.43
C GLN A 75 1.52 16.09 -13.02
N SER A 76 0.94 17.13 -12.43
CA SER A 76 1.33 17.57 -11.08
C SER A 76 1.08 16.51 -9.99
N ALA A 77 0.10 15.62 -10.16
CA ALA A 77 -0.08 14.46 -9.27
C ALA A 77 1.04 13.43 -9.48
N ALA A 78 1.38 13.13 -10.74
CA ALA A 78 2.50 12.23 -11.05
C ALA A 78 3.83 12.75 -10.49
N ASP A 79 4.08 14.06 -10.63
CA ASP A 79 5.30 14.70 -10.11
C ASP A 79 5.35 14.66 -8.58
N PHE A 80 4.21 14.87 -7.92
CA PHE A 80 4.09 14.78 -6.46
C PHE A 80 4.42 13.37 -5.96
N ILE A 81 3.80 12.34 -6.55
CA ILE A 81 4.04 10.93 -6.19
C ILE A 81 5.51 10.55 -6.37
N ARG A 82 6.09 10.92 -7.52
CA ARG A 82 7.52 10.67 -7.81
C ARG A 82 8.42 11.40 -6.80
N THR A 83 8.06 12.61 -6.41
CA THR A 83 8.81 13.40 -5.43
C THR A 83 8.79 12.73 -4.06
N GLN A 84 7.62 12.32 -3.55
CA GLN A 84 7.52 11.60 -2.27
C GLN A 84 8.38 10.32 -2.27
N MET A 85 8.36 9.54 -3.36
CA MET A 85 9.18 8.34 -3.47
C MET A 85 10.68 8.66 -3.49
N LYS A 86 11.11 9.70 -4.23
CA LYS A 86 12.51 10.15 -4.27
C LYS A 86 12.99 10.67 -2.90
N GLU A 87 12.15 11.41 -2.20
CA GLU A 87 12.43 11.86 -0.83
C GLU A 87 12.63 10.66 0.11
N ALA A 88 11.69 9.70 0.11
CA ALA A 88 11.81 8.48 0.92
C ALA A 88 13.10 7.68 0.60
N GLU A 89 13.48 7.56 -0.69
CA GLU A 89 14.75 6.94 -1.06
C GLU A 89 15.97 7.69 -0.51
N SER A 90 15.94 9.02 -0.52
CA SER A 90 17.02 9.84 0.06
C SER A 90 17.16 9.67 1.57
N GLU A 91 16.09 9.22 2.24
CA GLU A 91 16.00 8.93 3.67
C GLU A 91 16.26 7.45 4.00
N GLY A 92 16.51 6.61 2.98
CA GLY A 92 16.93 5.21 3.15
C GLY A 92 15.91 4.16 2.69
N ALA A 93 14.73 4.55 2.25
CA ALA A 93 13.76 3.61 1.67
C ALA A 93 14.26 3.00 0.36
N LYS A 94 13.70 1.85 0.00
CA LYS A 94 14.05 1.13 -1.23
C LYS A 94 12.81 0.84 -2.06
N ARG A 95 12.91 1.09 -3.36
CA ARG A 95 11.92 0.63 -4.35
C ARG A 95 12.19 -0.82 -4.71
N LEU A 96 11.13 -1.64 -4.78
CA LEU A 96 11.25 -3.04 -5.16
C LEU A 96 10.90 -3.31 -6.63
N ILE A 97 10.16 -2.42 -7.27
CA ILE A 97 9.72 -2.60 -8.66
C ILE A 97 10.66 -1.86 -9.60
N GLU A 98 11.19 -2.58 -10.58
CA GLU A 98 12.08 -2.01 -11.60
C GLU A 98 11.28 -1.19 -12.62
N GLU A 99 11.58 0.10 -12.75
CA GLU A 99 10.90 1.00 -13.69
C GLU A 99 11.03 0.56 -15.15
N SER A 100 12.09 -0.16 -15.49
CA SER A 100 12.31 -0.72 -16.83
C SER A 100 11.21 -1.68 -17.31
N LYS A 101 10.44 -2.27 -16.37
CA LYS A 101 9.27 -3.12 -16.69
C LYS A 101 8.06 -2.31 -17.16
N PHE A 102 8.00 -1.03 -16.84
CA PHE A 102 6.87 -0.14 -17.10
C PHE A 102 7.28 1.01 -18.03
N THR A 103 7.63 0.66 -19.26
CA THR A 103 8.26 1.56 -20.24
C THR A 103 7.41 2.78 -20.64
N ILE A 104 6.11 2.74 -20.40
CA ILE A 104 5.19 3.88 -20.60
C ILE A 104 5.34 4.96 -19.51
N SER A 105 5.81 4.59 -18.31
CA SER A 105 6.07 5.52 -17.21
C SER A 105 7.29 6.38 -17.53
N LYS A 106 7.08 7.70 -17.65
CA LYS A 106 8.15 8.68 -17.91
C LYS A 106 7.91 9.93 -17.06
N GLU A 107 8.97 10.69 -16.82
CA GLU A 107 8.89 11.90 -15.99
C GLU A 107 7.95 12.96 -16.54
N ASP A 108 7.75 13.02 -17.84
CA ASP A 108 6.95 14.03 -18.55
C ASP A 108 5.50 13.58 -18.84
N ASN A 109 5.02 12.52 -18.19
CA ASN A 109 3.65 12.04 -18.36
C ASN A 109 2.98 11.59 -17.07
N CYS A 110 1.66 11.32 -17.15
CA CYS A 110 0.82 10.92 -16.02
C CYS A 110 0.90 9.41 -15.67
N TYR A 111 1.68 8.61 -16.40
CA TYR A 111 1.86 7.19 -16.10
C TYR A 111 2.94 7.03 -15.05
N VAL A 112 2.55 6.58 -13.85
CA VAL A 112 3.47 6.34 -12.74
C VAL A 112 3.68 4.84 -12.58
N CYS A 113 4.94 4.40 -12.61
CA CYS A 113 5.31 3.02 -12.32
C CYS A 113 4.80 2.63 -10.92
N PRO A 114 4.01 1.53 -10.78
CA PRO A 114 3.57 1.09 -9.46
C PRO A 114 4.79 0.75 -8.59
N GLN A 115 4.75 1.14 -7.30
CA GLN A 115 5.88 0.93 -6.40
C GLN A 115 5.51 0.31 -5.07
N VAL A 116 6.38 -0.59 -4.64
CA VAL A 116 6.43 -1.14 -3.30
C VAL A 116 7.66 -0.58 -2.62
N MET A 117 7.46 0.22 -1.58
CA MET A 117 8.54 0.86 -0.81
C MET A 117 8.78 0.07 0.47
N VAL A 118 10.02 -0.34 0.70
CA VAL A 118 10.46 -1.01 1.93
C VAL A 118 11.55 -0.21 2.63
N ASP A 119 11.94 -0.62 3.83
CA ASP A 119 12.84 0.14 4.70
C ASP A 119 12.32 1.55 4.99
N VAL A 120 11.00 1.71 4.95
CA VAL A 120 10.29 2.95 5.26
C VAL A 120 10.04 3.10 6.76
N ASN A 121 9.81 4.32 7.23
CA ASN A 121 9.46 4.62 8.62
C ASN A 121 8.62 5.90 8.70
N HIS A 122 8.01 6.17 9.87
CA HIS A 122 7.09 7.31 10.08
C HIS A 122 7.75 8.70 10.12
N HIS A 123 9.09 8.80 10.00
CA HIS A 123 9.74 10.10 9.78
C HIS A 123 9.69 10.51 8.31
N MET A 124 9.45 9.57 7.43
CA MET A 124 9.35 9.80 5.99
C MET A 124 7.98 10.38 5.64
N ARG A 125 7.97 11.46 4.89
CA ARG A 125 6.75 12.08 4.37
C ARG A 125 5.86 11.09 3.62
N PHE A 126 6.45 10.16 2.89
CA PHE A 126 5.77 9.07 2.16
C PHE A 126 4.87 8.21 3.06
N MET A 127 5.20 8.06 4.35
CA MET A 127 4.40 7.28 5.30
C MET A 127 3.36 8.12 6.05
N MET A 128 3.46 9.45 6.00
CA MET A 128 2.67 10.37 6.83
C MET A 128 1.71 11.25 6.04
N GLU A 129 1.97 11.49 4.75
CA GLU A 129 1.09 12.24 3.86
C GLU A 129 0.46 11.32 2.82
N GLU A 130 -0.80 11.57 2.48
CA GLU A 130 -1.51 10.83 1.44
C GLU A 130 -0.78 10.96 0.10
N THR A 131 -0.49 9.82 -0.52
CA THR A 131 0.18 9.73 -1.82
C THR A 131 -0.82 9.86 -2.98
N PHE A 132 -1.98 9.25 -2.84
CA PHE A 132 -3.04 9.20 -3.86
C PHE A 132 -2.52 8.74 -5.23
N GLY A 133 -1.73 7.69 -5.21
CA GLY A 133 -1.02 7.14 -6.36
C GLY A 133 -0.63 5.68 -6.18
N PRO A 134 -0.11 5.04 -7.24
CA PRO A 134 0.18 3.61 -7.24
C PRO A 134 1.49 3.29 -6.49
N ALA A 135 1.55 3.66 -5.21
CA ALA A 135 2.72 3.43 -4.38
C ALA A 135 2.30 3.12 -2.94
N VAL A 136 2.92 2.11 -2.33
CA VAL A 136 2.60 1.65 -0.99
C VAL A 136 3.86 1.41 -0.16
N GLY A 137 3.83 1.82 1.11
CA GLY A 137 4.88 1.56 2.08
C GLY A 137 4.60 0.31 2.90
N ILE A 138 5.57 -0.60 3.03
CA ILE A 138 5.42 -1.84 3.77
C ILE A 138 6.51 -1.95 4.84
N MET A 139 6.08 -2.05 6.11
CA MET A 139 6.95 -2.13 7.29
C MET A 139 6.79 -3.47 8.03
N PRO A 140 7.89 -4.08 8.50
CA PRO A 140 7.79 -5.16 9.47
C PRO A 140 7.42 -4.61 10.85
N VAL A 141 6.62 -5.37 11.61
CA VAL A 141 6.32 -5.09 13.02
C VAL A 141 6.62 -6.30 13.88
N ASN A 142 6.98 -6.05 15.14
CA ASN A 142 7.34 -7.10 16.09
C ASN A 142 6.12 -7.79 16.70
N ASP A 143 5.06 -7.03 16.92
CA ASP A 143 3.83 -7.47 17.57
C ASP A 143 2.64 -6.56 17.22
N GLU A 144 1.46 -6.92 17.75
CA GLU A 144 0.22 -6.20 17.54
C GLU A 144 0.18 -4.82 18.21
N GLU A 145 0.93 -4.61 19.28
CA GLU A 145 0.98 -3.31 19.95
C GLU A 145 1.75 -2.28 19.11
N GLU A 146 2.88 -2.70 18.52
CA GLU A 146 3.60 -1.86 17.56
C GLU A 146 2.75 -1.55 16.32
N ALA A 147 2.07 -2.57 15.77
CA ALA A 147 1.16 -2.37 14.64
C ALA A 147 0.05 -1.36 14.96
N LYS A 148 -0.59 -1.49 16.11
CA LYS A 148 -1.62 -0.55 16.58
C LYS A 148 -1.10 0.88 16.67
N ASN A 149 0.05 1.05 17.32
CA ASN A 149 0.64 2.37 17.50
C ASN A 149 0.97 3.04 16.16
N LEU A 150 1.55 2.29 15.22
CA LEU A 150 1.85 2.79 13.87
C LEU A 150 0.59 3.05 13.03
N MET A 151 -0.45 2.22 13.14
CA MET A 151 -1.71 2.47 12.44
C MET A 151 -2.40 3.75 12.92
N ASN A 152 -2.34 4.03 14.23
CA ASN A 152 -2.94 5.23 14.83
C ASN A 152 -2.04 6.48 14.71
N ASP A 153 -0.75 6.32 14.41
CA ASP A 153 0.16 7.44 14.17
C ASP A 153 -0.07 8.04 12.78
N SER A 154 -1.21 8.73 12.64
CA SER A 154 -1.66 9.31 11.37
C SER A 154 -2.66 10.45 11.60
N PRO A 155 -2.64 11.52 10.78
CA PRO A 155 -3.69 12.52 10.77
C PRO A 155 -4.97 12.06 10.04
N TYR A 156 -4.96 10.89 9.40
CA TYR A 156 -6.06 10.31 8.64
C TYR A 156 -6.71 9.16 9.41
N GLY A 157 -7.91 8.73 9.00
CA GLY A 157 -8.63 7.67 9.69
C GLY A 157 -9.95 7.30 9.01
N LEU A 158 -9.96 7.17 7.69
CA LEU A 158 -11.18 6.80 6.95
C LEU A 158 -11.46 5.30 7.09
N THR A 159 -10.54 4.44 6.64
CA THR A 159 -10.64 3.00 6.81
C THR A 159 -9.35 2.40 7.36
N ALA A 160 -9.45 1.21 7.93
CA ALA A 160 -8.32 0.39 8.33
C ALA A 160 -8.68 -1.09 8.24
N SER A 161 -7.69 -1.96 8.08
CA SER A 161 -7.94 -3.40 7.98
C SER A 161 -6.95 -4.23 8.78
N VAL A 162 -7.42 -5.41 9.25
CA VAL A 162 -6.58 -6.46 9.85
C VAL A 162 -6.75 -7.77 9.11
N TRP A 163 -5.66 -8.47 8.92
CA TRP A 163 -5.60 -9.76 8.22
C TRP A 163 -5.17 -10.84 9.20
N THR A 164 -6.10 -11.71 9.58
CA THR A 164 -5.91 -12.74 10.63
C THR A 164 -7.01 -13.81 10.50
N LYS A 165 -6.75 -15.00 11.02
CA LYS A 165 -7.77 -16.06 11.19
C LYS A 165 -8.52 -15.97 12.54
N ASP A 166 -8.05 -15.12 13.44
CA ASP A 166 -8.58 -14.94 14.79
C ASP A 166 -9.63 -13.81 14.82
N THR A 167 -10.90 -14.17 14.72
CA THR A 167 -12.02 -13.22 14.72
C THR A 167 -12.16 -12.45 16.04
N GLU A 168 -11.87 -13.07 17.17
CA GLU A 168 -11.98 -12.38 18.48
C GLU A 168 -10.85 -11.36 18.63
N PHE A 169 -9.62 -11.72 18.22
CA PHE A 169 -8.54 -10.76 18.12
C PHE A 169 -8.92 -9.57 17.21
N ALA A 170 -9.44 -9.84 16.01
CA ALA A 170 -9.81 -8.79 15.07
C ALA A 170 -10.83 -7.80 15.64
N LYS A 171 -11.85 -8.30 16.35
CA LYS A 171 -12.86 -7.46 17.02
C LYS A 171 -12.26 -6.58 18.11
N ASP A 172 -11.38 -7.13 18.94
CA ASP A 172 -10.77 -6.38 20.03
C ASP A 172 -9.72 -5.40 19.53
N PHE A 173 -8.92 -5.80 18.57
CA PHE A 173 -7.93 -4.94 17.91
C PHE A 173 -8.61 -3.74 17.24
N GLY A 174 -9.70 -3.99 16.48
CA GLY A 174 -10.45 -2.94 15.80
C GLY A 174 -11.01 -1.86 16.71
N LYS A 175 -11.36 -2.20 17.96
CA LYS A 175 -11.81 -1.19 18.97
C LYS A 175 -10.72 -0.20 19.36
N SER A 176 -9.46 -0.54 19.13
CA SER A 176 -8.28 0.27 19.49
C SER A 176 -7.72 1.07 18.31
N ILE A 177 -8.27 0.91 17.12
CA ILE A 177 -7.83 1.62 15.90
C ILE A 177 -8.71 2.86 15.68
N GLU A 178 -8.07 4.00 15.52
CA GLU A 178 -8.71 5.30 15.31
C GLU A 178 -9.10 5.47 13.83
N THR A 179 -10.24 4.85 13.46
CA THR A 179 -10.72 4.85 12.08
C THR A 179 -12.25 4.91 12.00
N GLY A 180 -12.77 5.40 10.90
CA GLY A 180 -14.22 5.44 10.65
C GLY A 180 -14.80 4.06 10.37
N THR A 181 -14.10 3.23 9.59
CA THR A 181 -14.50 1.86 9.30
C THR A 181 -13.32 0.91 9.45
N PHE A 182 -13.55 -0.22 10.11
CA PHE A 182 -12.54 -1.25 10.32
C PHE A 182 -12.97 -2.57 9.69
N PHE A 183 -12.09 -3.16 8.89
CA PHE A 183 -12.34 -4.40 8.17
C PHE A 183 -11.48 -5.55 8.66
N MET A 184 -12.01 -6.77 8.57
CA MET A 184 -11.26 -8.01 8.75
C MET A 184 -11.17 -8.76 7.41
N ASN A 185 -9.94 -9.10 6.98
CA ASN A 185 -9.64 -9.88 5.77
C ASN A 185 -10.26 -9.29 4.48
N ARG A 186 -10.43 -8.00 4.43
CA ARG A 186 -10.78 -7.21 3.25
C ARG A 186 -10.30 -5.77 3.41
N CYS A 187 -10.19 -5.07 2.33
CA CYS A 187 -10.12 -3.61 2.29
C CYS A 187 -11.24 -3.09 1.40
N ASP A 188 -11.64 -1.84 1.64
CA ASP A 188 -12.69 -1.18 0.90
C ASP A 188 -12.07 -0.09 0.03
N TYR A 189 -12.33 -0.15 -1.26
CA TYR A 189 -11.82 0.79 -2.26
C TYR A 189 -12.81 1.00 -3.40
N LEU A 190 -13.98 0.39 -3.31
CA LEU A 190 -15.00 0.36 -4.37
C LEU A 190 -16.32 1.02 -4.02
N ASP A 191 -16.58 1.34 -2.76
CA ASP A 191 -17.87 1.92 -2.33
C ASP A 191 -17.84 3.43 -2.29
#